data_7c9d78b78974f278db2a04c8d3c5ddb1
#
_entry.id   7c9d78b78974f278db2a04c8d3c5ddb1
#
_cell.length_a   1.000
_cell.length_b   1.000
_cell.length_c   1.000
_cell.angle_alpha   90.00
_cell.angle_beta   90.00
_cell.angle_gamma   90.00
#
_symmetry.space_group_name_H-M   'P 1'
#
loop_
_entity.id
_entity.type
_entity.pdbx_description
1 polymer ?
#
loop_
_entity_poly.entity_id
_entity_poly.type
_entity_poly.pdbx_seq_one_letter_code
_entity_poly.pdbx_strand_id
1 'polypeptide(L)'
;MKTRFYLLSLFFLVSVYIQAQQRITLLFAGDAMQHLAQIEDAQTPSGYNYDSCFVQVKNEIQSAGLAVVNLEVPLGGFPYSGYPQFCAPDAFAQALKKAGFDLFLTANNHCLDRREKGLERTIRQLDSLEVFRAGTYCSENERKRLHPLLLRKNGIRLAFLNYTYGTNGIQVRPPYIVNYIQLENILRDVETAKKNGADVIIVCPHWGDEYRTLPNVSQKKL
;
A
#
# COMPACT_ATOMS: atom_id res chain seq x y z
N MET A 1 -8.97 -77.75 27.34
CA MET A 1 -9.42 -76.39 27.19
C MET A 1 -8.25 -75.49 26.81
N LYS A 2 -8.15 -74.97 25.59
CA LYS A 2 -7.09 -74.08 25.15
C LYS A 2 -7.63 -72.68 25.11
N THR A 3 -7.20 -71.82 26.04
CA THR A 3 -7.58 -70.38 26.11
C THR A 3 -6.73 -69.58 25.12
N ARG A 4 -7.36 -69.03 24.10
CA ARG A 4 -6.71 -68.13 23.13
C ARG A 4 -6.71 -66.70 23.70
N PHE A 5 -5.56 -66.13 23.96
CA PHE A 5 -5.35 -64.73 24.26
C PHE A 5 -5.37 -63.94 22.96
N TYR A 6 -6.34 -63.03 22.81
CA TYR A 6 -6.35 -62.03 21.74
C TYR A 6 -5.61 -60.79 22.25
N LEU A 7 -4.42 -60.50 21.65
CA LEU A 7 -3.69 -59.25 21.87
C LEU A 7 -4.39 -58.18 21.01
N LEU A 8 -5.09 -57.26 21.65
CA LEU A 8 -5.61 -56.06 20.98
C LEU A 8 -4.46 -55.06 20.88
N SER A 9 -3.88 -54.92 19.70
CA SER A 9 -2.91 -53.85 19.37
C SER A 9 -3.67 -52.53 19.22
N LEU A 10 -3.60 -51.69 20.23
CA LEU A 10 -4.15 -50.34 20.20
C LEU A 10 -3.17 -49.46 19.40
N PHE A 11 -3.45 -49.26 18.11
CA PHE A 11 -2.71 -48.30 17.29
C PHE A 11 -3.11 -46.88 17.71
N PHE A 12 -2.31 -46.21 18.51
CA PHE A 12 -2.37 -44.80 18.74
C PHE A 12 -1.98 -44.08 17.44
N LEU A 13 -2.94 -43.65 16.65
CA LEU A 13 -2.73 -42.69 15.54
C LEU A 13 -2.38 -41.32 16.17
N VAL A 14 -1.11 -41.08 16.39
CA VAL A 14 -0.60 -39.73 16.67
C VAL A 14 -0.70 -38.95 15.37
N SER A 15 -1.78 -38.20 15.21
CA SER A 15 -1.90 -37.21 14.15
C SER A 15 -0.89 -36.10 14.41
N VAL A 16 0.30 -36.23 13.84
CA VAL A 16 1.25 -35.12 13.79
C VAL A 16 0.64 -34.07 12.86
N TYR A 17 0.02 -33.04 13.41
CA TYR A 17 -0.34 -31.88 12.66
C TYR A 17 0.95 -31.19 12.22
N ILE A 18 1.41 -31.51 11.01
CA ILE A 18 2.45 -30.73 10.34
C ILE A 18 1.80 -29.38 10.01
N GLN A 19 1.98 -28.43 10.90
CA GLN A 19 1.60 -27.07 10.65
C GLN A 19 2.56 -26.53 9.60
N ALA A 20 2.14 -26.53 8.33
CA ALA A 20 2.92 -25.94 7.26
C ALA A 20 3.22 -24.50 7.63
N GLN A 21 4.50 -24.13 7.62
CA GLN A 21 4.93 -22.77 7.92
C GLN A 21 4.25 -21.80 6.93
N GLN A 22 3.38 -20.95 7.44
CA GLN A 22 2.72 -19.94 6.62
C GLN A 22 3.77 -18.92 6.15
N ARG A 23 3.84 -18.69 4.87
CA ARG A 23 4.76 -17.74 4.24
C ARG A 23 4.00 -16.82 3.30
N ILE A 24 4.46 -15.58 3.25
CA ILE A 24 4.04 -14.60 2.26
C ILE A 24 5.26 -13.80 1.80
N THR A 25 5.36 -13.56 0.52
CA THR A 25 6.36 -12.65 -0.05
C THR A 25 5.70 -11.29 -0.24
N LEU A 26 6.32 -10.26 0.31
CA LEU A 26 5.92 -8.86 0.13
C LEU A 26 6.93 -8.19 -0.80
N LEU A 27 6.45 -7.52 -1.84
CA LEU A 27 7.25 -6.68 -2.72
C LEU A 27 6.91 -5.22 -2.46
N PHE A 28 7.90 -4.40 -2.23
CA PHE A 28 7.74 -2.95 -2.12
C PHE A 28 8.50 -2.28 -3.27
N ALA A 29 7.76 -1.61 -4.14
CA ALA A 29 8.32 -0.63 -5.06
C ALA A 29 8.29 0.74 -4.37
N GLY A 30 9.21 1.61 -4.71
CA GLY A 30 9.24 2.96 -4.22
C GLY A 30 8.14 3.83 -4.82
N ASP A 31 8.50 5.03 -5.21
CA ASP A 31 7.58 6.07 -5.66
C ASP A 31 7.20 5.86 -7.14
N ALA A 32 5.93 5.60 -7.38
CA ALA A 32 5.35 5.62 -8.72
C ALA A 32 4.92 7.05 -9.03
N MET A 33 5.78 7.72 -9.78
CA MET A 33 5.66 9.12 -10.17
C MET A 33 5.85 9.26 -11.66
N GLN A 34 5.37 10.35 -12.25
CA GLN A 34 5.60 10.68 -13.65
C GLN A 34 5.73 12.18 -13.87
N HIS A 35 6.67 12.56 -14.72
CA HIS A 35 6.83 13.92 -15.22
C HIS A 35 6.10 14.13 -16.55
N LEU A 36 6.02 15.38 -17.03
CA LEU A 36 5.27 15.73 -18.22
C LEU A 36 5.69 14.91 -19.46
N ALA A 37 6.99 14.72 -19.67
CA ALA A 37 7.50 13.93 -20.79
C ALA A 37 7.00 12.48 -20.78
N GLN A 38 6.83 11.87 -19.61
CA GLN A 38 6.27 10.52 -19.49
C GLN A 38 4.76 10.47 -19.78
N ILE A 39 4.03 11.57 -19.45
CA ILE A 39 2.61 11.71 -19.80
C ILE A 39 2.47 11.85 -21.32
N GLU A 40 3.32 12.67 -21.96
CA GLU A 40 3.33 12.88 -23.41
C GLU A 40 3.67 11.59 -24.16
N ASP A 41 4.70 10.86 -23.70
CA ASP A 41 5.10 9.58 -24.30
C ASP A 41 4.02 8.48 -24.18
N ALA A 42 3.23 8.51 -23.11
CA ALA A 42 2.12 7.58 -22.90
C ALA A 42 0.88 7.92 -23.72
N GLN A 43 0.82 9.09 -24.39
CA GLN A 43 -0.34 9.53 -25.13
C GLN A 43 -0.58 8.67 -26.37
N THR A 44 -1.84 8.31 -26.59
CA THR A 44 -2.31 7.56 -27.78
C THR A 44 -3.51 8.26 -28.41
N PRO A 45 -3.92 7.93 -29.64
CA PRO A 45 -5.13 8.51 -30.24
C PRO A 45 -6.42 8.30 -29.43
N SER A 46 -6.45 7.27 -28.56
CA SER A 46 -7.61 6.91 -27.75
C SER A 46 -7.45 7.25 -26.24
N GLY A 47 -6.37 7.92 -25.84
CA GLY A 47 -6.10 8.25 -24.44
C GLY A 47 -4.65 8.07 -24.02
N TYR A 48 -4.39 7.28 -22.98
CA TYR A 48 -3.05 7.04 -22.45
C TYR A 48 -2.80 5.55 -22.25
N ASN A 49 -1.56 5.10 -22.50
CA ASN A 49 -1.13 3.71 -22.29
C ASN A 49 0.25 3.68 -21.62
N TYR A 50 0.32 3.09 -20.43
CA TYR A 50 1.56 2.91 -19.65
C TYR A 50 2.00 1.44 -19.58
N ASP A 51 1.39 0.53 -20.33
CA ASP A 51 1.66 -0.91 -20.21
C ASP A 51 3.14 -1.25 -20.46
N SER A 52 3.78 -0.54 -21.40
CA SER A 52 5.20 -0.74 -21.74
C SER A 52 6.15 -0.40 -20.60
N CYS A 53 5.77 0.52 -19.70
CA CYS A 53 6.60 0.94 -18.57
C CYS A 53 6.89 -0.19 -17.59
N PHE A 54 6.01 -1.19 -17.50
CA PHE A 54 6.09 -2.24 -16.49
C PHE A 54 6.48 -3.62 -17.04
N VAL A 55 6.65 -3.77 -18.35
CA VAL A 55 6.90 -5.07 -19.01
C VAL A 55 8.07 -5.82 -18.39
N GLN A 56 9.18 -5.13 -18.09
CA GLN A 56 10.41 -5.75 -17.59
C GLN A 56 10.30 -6.22 -16.13
N VAL A 57 9.45 -5.60 -15.33
CA VAL A 57 9.31 -5.87 -13.89
C VAL A 57 8.01 -6.59 -13.53
N LYS A 58 7.11 -6.74 -14.49
CA LYS A 58 5.77 -7.31 -14.29
C LYS A 58 5.79 -8.71 -13.67
N ASN A 59 6.65 -9.59 -14.17
CA ASN A 59 6.74 -10.97 -13.69
C ASN A 59 7.19 -11.00 -12.22
N GLU A 60 8.12 -10.13 -11.84
CA GLU A 60 8.59 -10.02 -10.47
C GLU A 60 7.49 -9.50 -9.55
N ILE A 61 6.79 -8.44 -9.96
CA ILE A 61 5.66 -7.88 -9.21
C ILE A 61 4.59 -8.95 -8.99
N GLN A 62 4.19 -9.66 -10.04
CA GLN A 62 3.14 -10.70 -9.99
C GLN A 62 3.55 -11.97 -9.24
N SER A 63 4.84 -12.21 -9.04
CA SER A 63 5.33 -13.35 -8.25
C SER A 63 5.17 -13.12 -6.73
N ALA A 64 4.98 -11.88 -6.29
CA ALA A 64 4.78 -11.56 -4.89
C ALA A 64 3.39 -11.98 -4.39
N GLY A 65 3.30 -12.36 -3.12
CA GLY A 65 2.02 -12.62 -2.45
C GLY A 65 1.21 -11.34 -2.22
N LEU A 66 1.88 -10.20 -2.12
CA LEU A 66 1.32 -8.85 -2.07
C LEU A 66 2.36 -7.85 -2.57
N ALA A 67 2.00 -7.04 -3.56
CA ALA A 67 2.85 -5.98 -4.09
C ALA A 67 2.33 -4.60 -3.69
N VAL A 68 3.23 -3.77 -3.17
CA VAL A 68 2.96 -2.44 -2.61
C VAL A 68 3.70 -1.37 -3.39
N VAL A 69 3.03 -0.27 -3.70
CA VAL A 69 3.59 0.89 -4.41
C VAL A 69 3.17 2.19 -3.73
N ASN A 70 4.05 3.19 -3.66
CA ASN A 70 3.67 4.54 -3.31
C ASN A 70 3.18 5.28 -4.57
N LEU A 71 1.90 5.63 -4.61
CA LEU A 71 1.35 6.44 -5.70
C LEU A 71 1.62 7.91 -5.40
N GLU A 72 2.73 8.44 -5.90
CA GLU A 72 3.21 9.79 -5.59
C GLU A 72 2.71 10.84 -6.59
N VAL A 73 1.58 10.60 -7.18
CA VAL A 73 0.87 11.54 -8.04
C VAL A 73 -0.63 11.44 -7.79
N PRO A 74 -1.37 12.55 -7.69
CA PRO A 74 -2.83 12.50 -7.62
C PRO A 74 -3.44 12.15 -8.99
N LEU A 75 -4.55 11.42 -8.95
CA LEU A 75 -5.43 11.17 -10.10
C LEU A 75 -6.52 12.24 -10.16
N GLY A 76 -6.09 13.50 -10.29
CA GLY A 76 -6.95 14.69 -10.15
C GLY A 76 -7.88 14.97 -11.33
N GLY A 77 -7.71 14.24 -12.46
CA GLY A 77 -8.39 14.50 -13.72
C GLY A 77 -7.67 15.58 -14.55
N PHE A 78 -8.14 15.77 -15.78
CA PHE A 78 -7.58 16.77 -16.70
C PHE A 78 -7.71 18.21 -16.14
N PRO A 79 -6.73 19.10 -16.36
CA PRO A 79 -5.49 18.91 -17.11
C PRO A 79 -4.43 18.13 -16.32
N TYR A 80 -3.70 17.25 -17.02
CA TYR A 80 -2.58 16.52 -16.43
C TYR A 80 -1.30 17.39 -16.41
N SER A 81 -0.39 17.08 -15.48
CA SER A 81 0.84 17.87 -15.29
C SER A 81 1.96 17.07 -14.62
N GLY A 82 3.21 17.48 -14.90
CA GLY A 82 4.38 17.09 -14.15
C GLY A 82 4.71 18.09 -13.03
N TYR A 83 6.02 18.16 -12.71
CA TYR A 83 6.55 19.10 -11.72
C TYR A 83 6.12 20.56 -11.99
N PRO A 84 5.84 21.39 -10.96
CA PRO A 84 5.93 21.09 -9.53
C PRO A 84 4.64 20.53 -8.91
N GLN A 85 3.52 20.55 -9.61
CA GLN A 85 2.23 20.07 -9.14
C GLN A 85 1.74 18.96 -10.07
N PHE A 86 1.94 17.75 -9.64
CA PHE A 86 1.64 16.58 -10.44
C PHE A 86 0.15 16.29 -10.59
N CYS A 87 -0.20 15.67 -11.71
CA CYS A 87 -1.51 15.07 -11.94
C CYS A 87 -1.42 14.03 -13.03
N ALA A 88 -1.68 12.78 -12.69
CA ALA A 88 -1.60 11.67 -13.61
C ALA A 88 -2.94 11.37 -14.30
N PRO A 89 -2.92 10.86 -15.57
CA PRO A 89 -4.06 10.16 -16.15
C PRO A 89 -4.41 8.91 -15.33
N ASP A 90 -5.71 8.58 -15.26
CA ASP A 90 -6.18 7.36 -14.57
C ASP A 90 -5.54 6.08 -15.12
N ALA A 91 -5.19 6.08 -16.41
CA ALA A 91 -4.48 5.00 -17.08
C ALA A 91 -3.16 4.61 -16.39
N PHE A 92 -2.51 5.55 -15.68
CA PHE A 92 -1.29 5.26 -14.92
C PHE A 92 -1.56 4.29 -13.76
N ALA A 93 -2.57 4.56 -12.94
CA ALA A 93 -2.96 3.66 -11.86
C ALA A 93 -3.52 2.34 -12.38
N GLN A 94 -4.24 2.36 -13.50
CA GLN A 94 -4.72 1.15 -14.17
C GLN A 94 -3.55 0.26 -14.62
N ALA A 95 -2.49 0.85 -15.18
CA ALA A 95 -1.31 0.12 -15.60
C ALA A 95 -0.53 -0.45 -14.40
N LEU A 96 -0.42 0.28 -13.29
CA LEU A 96 0.15 -0.23 -12.03
C LEU A 96 -0.64 -1.44 -11.51
N LYS A 97 -1.98 -1.36 -11.46
CA LYS A 97 -2.82 -2.52 -11.12
C LYS A 97 -2.59 -3.70 -12.06
N LYS A 98 -2.56 -3.44 -13.36
CA LYS A 98 -2.33 -4.46 -14.40
C LYS A 98 -0.93 -5.08 -14.31
N ALA A 99 0.06 -4.32 -13.85
CA ALA A 99 1.40 -4.83 -13.55
C ALA A 99 1.40 -5.81 -12.37
N GLY A 100 0.44 -5.70 -11.45
CA GLY A 100 0.28 -6.62 -10.32
C GLY A 100 0.34 -5.97 -8.94
N PHE A 101 0.33 -4.63 -8.85
CA PHE A 101 0.28 -3.95 -7.56
C PHE A 101 -1.10 -4.08 -6.92
N ASP A 102 -1.12 -4.52 -5.66
CA ASP A 102 -2.32 -4.75 -4.85
C ASP A 102 -2.63 -3.59 -3.92
N LEU A 103 -1.60 -2.97 -3.33
CA LEU A 103 -1.71 -1.92 -2.31
C LEU A 103 -1.02 -0.64 -2.76
N PHE A 104 -1.78 0.46 -2.74
CA PHE A 104 -1.34 1.81 -3.08
C PHE A 104 -1.20 2.64 -1.80
N LEU A 105 0.02 3.07 -1.49
CA LEU A 105 0.29 4.04 -0.44
C LEU A 105 0.01 5.43 -0.99
N THR A 106 -0.74 6.23 -0.26
CA THR A 106 -1.24 7.53 -0.75
C THR A 106 -0.82 8.72 0.11
N ALA A 107 -0.24 8.48 1.30
CA ALA A 107 0.32 9.56 2.11
C ALA A 107 1.76 9.84 1.66
N ASN A 108 1.91 10.87 0.85
CA ASN A 108 3.18 11.40 0.35
C ASN A 108 3.06 12.93 0.20
N ASN A 109 4.17 13.60 -0.11
CA ASN A 109 4.19 15.06 -0.20
C ASN A 109 3.42 15.62 -1.40
N HIS A 110 3.11 14.81 -2.42
CA HIS A 110 2.36 15.21 -3.61
C HIS A 110 0.86 14.85 -3.56
N CYS A 111 0.38 14.20 -2.52
CA CYS A 111 -1.02 13.74 -2.43
C CYS A 111 -2.05 14.89 -2.48
N LEU A 112 -1.63 16.13 -2.21
CA LEU A 112 -2.47 17.33 -2.25
C LEU A 112 -2.16 18.29 -3.43
N ASP A 113 -1.37 17.89 -4.42
CA ASP A 113 -1.05 18.76 -5.56
C ASP A 113 -2.29 19.24 -6.33
N ARG A 114 -3.37 18.48 -6.27
CA ARG A 114 -4.69 18.85 -6.80
C ARG A 114 -5.72 19.17 -5.71
N ARG A 115 -5.23 19.61 -4.53
CA ARG A 115 -6.02 19.95 -3.36
C ARG A 115 -6.96 18.83 -2.94
N GLU A 116 -7.95 19.13 -2.12
CA GLU A 116 -8.88 18.14 -1.57
C GLU A 116 -9.71 17.44 -2.65
N LYS A 117 -10.09 18.15 -3.71
CA LYS A 117 -10.83 17.56 -4.84
C LYS A 117 -10.00 16.51 -5.58
N GLY A 118 -8.69 16.76 -5.73
CA GLY A 118 -7.78 15.79 -6.32
C GLY A 118 -7.56 14.58 -5.43
N LEU A 119 -7.38 14.79 -4.12
CA LEU A 119 -7.29 13.72 -3.14
C LEU A 119 -8.54 12.84 -3.15
N GLU A 120 -9.73 13.45 -3.05
CA GLU A 120 -11.00 12.73 -3.09
C GLU A 120 -11.18 11.93 -4.40
N ARG A 121 -10.81 12.55 -5.54
CA ARG A 121 -10.88 11.85 -6.82
C ARG A 121 -9.90 10.69 -6.89
N THR A 122 -8.67 10.86 -6.39
CA THR A 122 -7.67 9.78 -6.31
C THR A 122 -8.21 8.60 -5.50
N ILE A 123 -8.78 8.86 -4.34
CA ILE A 123 -9.41 7.84 -3.50
C ILE A 123 -10.50 7.10 -4.29
N ARG A 124 -11.43 7.82 -4.94
CA ARG A 124 -12.50 7.21 -5.74
C ARG A 124 -11.97 6.37 -6.91
N GLN A 125 -10.92 6.82 -7.58
CA GLN A 125 -10.31 6.06 -8.67
C GLN A 125 -9.68 4.76 -8.17
N LEU A 126 -8.95 4.79 -7.05
CA LEU A 126 -8.37 3.59 -6.45
C LEU A 126 -9.45 2.62 -5.95
N ASP A 127 -10.53 3.14 -5.33
CA ASP A 127 -11.66 2.32 -4.91
C ASP A 127 -12.36 1.68 -6.12
N SER A 128 -12.53 2.40 -7.23
CA SER A 128 -13.11 1.86 -8.47
C SER A 128 -12.22 0.81 -9.15
N LEU A 129 -10.92 0.89 -8.95
CA LEU A 129 -9.97 -0.11 -9.36
C LEU A 129 -9.94 -1.34 -8.43
N GLU A 130 -10.67 -1.32 -7.32
CA GLU A 130 -10.69 -2.41 -6.34
C GLU A 130 -9.28 -2.78 -5.84
N VAL A 131 -8.41 -1.80 -5.67
CA VAL A 131 -7.10 -1.96 -5.05
C VAL A 131 -7.15 -1.54 -3.58
N PHE A 132 -6.27 -2.10 -2.76
CA PHE A 132 -6.11 -1.63 -1.40
C PHE A 132 -5.39 -0.27 -1.39
N ARG A 133 -5.73 0.57 -0.43
CA ARG A 133 -5.07 1.87 -0.24
C ARG A 133 -4.89 2.21 1.23
N ALA A 134 -3.85 2.97 1.55
CA ALA A 134 -3.57 3.45 2.89
C ALA A 134 -2.91 4.83 2.83
N GLY A 135 -3.21 5.69 3.82
CA GLY A 135 -2.51 6.97 4.02
C GLY A 135 -3.40 8.19 3.94
N THR A 136 -4.39 8.23 3.03
CA THR A 136 -5.33 9.36 2.84
C THR A 136 -6.78 8.91 2.91
N TYR A 137 -7.67 9.79 3.38
CA TYR A 137 -9.09 9.47 3.63
C TYR A 137 -9.97 10.70 3.38
N CYS A 138 -11.21 10.44 2.94
CA CYS A 138 -12.20 11.50 2.72
C CYS A 138 -12.83 12.02 4.02
N SER A 139 -12.70 11.29 5.15
CA SER A 139 -13.24 11.69 6.43
C SER A 139 -12.61 10.92 7.60
N GLU A 140 -12.81 11.45 8.82
CA GLU A 140 -12.41 10.75 10.05
C GLU A 140 -13.12 9.39 10.20
N ASN A 141 -14.38 9.29 9.82
CA ASN A 141 -15.12 8.04 9.86
C ASN A 141 -14.54 6.99 8.91
N GLU A 142 -14.12 7.42 7.72
CA GLU A 142 -13.46 6.55 6.77
C GLU A 142 -12.09 6.09 7.31
N ARG A 143 -11.30 7.02 7.84
CA ARG A 143 -10.03 6.68 8.47
C ARG A 143 -10.20 5.66 9.60
N LYS A 144 -11.14 5.88 10.52
CA LYS A 144 -11.42 4.94 11.63
C LYS A 144 -11.78 3.53 11.15
N ARG A 145 -12.45 3.41 10.01
CA ARG A 145 -12.85 2.13 9.44
C ARG A 145 -11.72 1.43 8.70
N LEU A 146 -10.84 2.18 8.02
CA LEU A 146 -9.85 1.64 7.09
C LEU A 146 -8.41 1.69 7.62
N HIS A 147 -8.17 2.33 8.76
CA HIS A 147 -6.83 2.49 9.33
C HIS A 147 -6.76 1.95 10.77
N PRO A 148 -5.78 1.11 11.09
CA PRO A 148 -4.78 0.51 10.22
C PRO A 148 -5.38 -0.39 9.13
N LEU A 149 -4.80 -0.40 7.92
CA LEU A 149 -5.26 -1.30 6.86
C LEU A 149 -4.86 -2.74 7.24
N LEU A 150 -5.85 -3.60 7.45
CA LEU A 150 -5.65 -5.01 7.79
C LEU A 150 -5.94 -5.90 6.58
N LEU A 151 -4.97 -6.70 6.18
CA LEU A 151 -5.09 -7.68 5.10
C LEU A 151 -4.74 -9.06 5.61
N ARG A 152 -5.48 -10.08 5.16
CA ARG A 152 -5.16 -11.47 5.47
C ARG A 152 -4.74 -12.21 4.19
N LYS A 153 -3.51 -12.72 4.19
CA LYS A 153 -2.95 -13.50 3.08
C LYS A 153 -2.25 -14.73 3.64
N ASN A 154 -2.51 -15.89 3.09
CA ASN A 154 -1.94 -17.18 3.51
C ASN A 154 -2.05 -17.43 5.03
N GLY A 155 -3.16 -17.00 5.66
CA GLY A 155 -3.37 -17.12 7.09
C GLY A 155 -2.74 -16.02 7.95
N ILE A 156 -1.76 -15.25 7.44
CA ILE A 156 -1.07 -14.17 8.14
C ILE A 156 -1.89 -12.88 8.03
N ARG A 157 -2.10 -12.20 9.16
CA ARG A 157 -2.73 -10.87 9.22
C ARG A 157 -1.67 -9.78 9.21
N LEU A 158 -1.66 -8.99 8.14
CA LEU A 158 -0.75 -7.89 7.91
C LEU A 158 -1.46 -6.57 8.22
N ALA A 159 -0.83 -5.67 8.96
CA ALA A 159 -1.29 -4.30 9.12
C ALA A 159 -0.36 -3.35 8.38
N PHE A 160 -0.92 -2.48 7.55
CA PHE A 160 -0.17 -1.44 6.85
C PHE A 160 -0.54 -0.06 7.40
N LEU A 161 0.49 0.71 7.74
CA LEU A 161 0.39 2.06 8.25
C LEU A 161 1.25 2.99 7.40
N ASN A 162 0.62 3.87 6.62
CA ASN A 162 1.33 4.79 5.73
C ASN A 162 1.19 6.23 6.24
N TYR A 163 2.33 6.95 6.23
CA TYR A 163 2.45 8.33 6.71
C TYR A 163 3.38 9.14 5.83
N THR A 164 3.22 10.46 5.81
CA THR A 164 4.11 11.41 5.13
C THR A 164 4.67 12.45 6.07
N TYR A 165 5.87 12.96 5.76
CA TYR A 165 6.48 14.08 6.46
C TYR A 165 5.77 15.41 6.21
N GLY A 166 5.04 15.54 5.12
CA GLY A 166 4.40 16.79 4.72
C GLY A 166 3.64 16.67 3.42
N THR A 167 3.11 17.80 2.96
CA THR A 167 2.31 17.94 1.73
C THR A 167 2.72 19.20 0.95
N ASN A 168 4.04 19.44 0.83
CA ASN A 168 4.63 20.57 0.11
C ASN A 168 3.99 21.94 0.50
N GLY A 169 3.73 22.11 1.80
CA GLY A 169 3.14 23.34 2.35
C GLY A 169 1.64 23.50 2.10
N ILE A 170 0.98 22.53 1.47
CA ILE A 170 -0.46 22.54 1.25
C ILE A 170 -1.15 21.95 2.46
N GLN A 171 -1.94 22.74 3.17
CA GLN A 171 -2.72 22.25 4.31
C GLN A 171 -3.93 21.45 3.85
N VAL A 172 -4.09 20.25 4.42
CA VAL A 172 -5.34 19.48 4.26
C VAL A 172 -6.47 20.14 5.05
N ARG A 173 -7.65 20.26 4.46
CA ARG A 173 -8.85 20.85 5.10
C ARG A 173 -9.84 19.76 5.49
N PRO A 174 -10.49 19.87 6.63
CA PRO A 174 -11.59 18.98 6.98
C PRO A 174 -12.66 18.93 5.87
N PRO A 175 -13.30 17.76 5.64
CA PRO A 175 -13.22 16.55 6.42
C PRO A 175 -12.07 15.60 6.02
N TYR A 176 -11.25 15.99 5.02
CA TYR A 176 -10.19 15.14 4.47
C TYR A 176 -9.03 14.95 5.44
N ILE A 177 -8.36 13.81 5.34
CA ILE A 177 -7.26 13.43 6.21
C ILE A 177 -6.08 12.91 5.40
N VAL A 178 -4.90 13.36 5.77
CA VAL A 178 -3.60 12.80 5.39
C VAL A 178 -2.91 12.35 6.68
N ASN A 179 -2.39 11.13 6.71
CA ASN A 179 -1.61 10.66 7.85
C ASN A 179 -0.21 11.29 7.82
N TYR A 180 0.06 12.18 8.76
CA TYR A 180 1.39 12.78 8.95
C TYR A 180 2.24 11.97 9.93
N ILE A 181 3.55 11.97 9.71
CA ILE A 181 4.53 11.36 10.63
C ILE A 181 4.51 12.13 11.96
N GLN A 182 3.92 11.51 12.96
CA GLN A 182 3.90 11.95 14.35
C GLN A 182 4.04 10.71 15.23
N LEU A 183 5.11 10.62 16.02
CA LEU A 183 5.45 9.42 16.78
C LEU A 183 4.26 8.90 17.62
N GLU A 184 3.57 9.79 18.32
CA GLU A 184 2.42 9.43 19.17
C GLU A 184 1.27 8.80 18.38
N ASN A 185 1.00 9.32 17.17
CA ASN A 185 -0.02 8.75 16.28
C ASN A 185 0.40 7.37 15.78
N ILE A 186 1.66 7.23 15.36
CA ILE A 186 2.21 5.95 14.88
C ILE A 186 2.12 4.91 15.99
N LEU A 187 2.57 5.23 17.21
CA LEU A 187 2.51 4.31 18.35
C LEU A 187 1.07 3.89 18.69
N ARG A 188 0.13 4.83 18.70
CA ARG A 188 -1.29 4.54 18.92
C ARG A 188 -1.87 3.61 17.84
N ASP A 189 -1.52 3.86 16.58
CA ASP A 189 -2.01 3.09 15.44
C ASP A 189 -1.37 1.68 15.41
N VAL A 190 -0.10 1.54 15.83
CA VAL A 190 0.56 0.24 16.07
C VAL A 190 -0.17 -0.56 17.16
N GLU A 191 -0.48 0.06 18.30
CA GLU A 191 -1.25 -0.61 19.35
C GLU A 191 -2.66 -1.00 18.89
N THR A 192 -3.28 -0.19 18.04
CA THR A 192 -4.58 -0.52 17.43
C THR A 192 -4.45 -1.72 16.49
N ALA A 193 -3.40 -1.79 15.67
CA ALA A 193 -3.12 -2.94 14.80
C ALA A 193 -2.94 -4.23 15.62
N LYS A 194 -2.16 -4.18 16.71
CA LYS A 194 -1.99 -5.32 17.63
C LYS A 194 -3.31 -5.78 18.23
N LYS A 195 -4.11 -4.85 18.75
CA LYS A 195 -5.44 -5.15 19.33
C LYS A 195 -6.38 -5.78 18.31
N ASN A 196 -6.28 -5.39 17.04
CA ASN A 196 -7.03 -5.97 15.93
C ASN A 196 -6.44 -7.31 15.43
N GLY A 197 -5.39 -7.80 16.11
CA GLY A 197 -4.79 -9.11 15.91
C GLY A 197 -3.90 -9.20 14.68
N ALA A 198 -3.19 -8.11 14.32
CA ALA A 198 -2.15 -8.16 13.31
C ALA A 198 -1.00 -9.06 13.77
N ASP A 199 -0.58 -10.00 12.91
CA ASP A 199 0.58 -10.85 13.15
C ASP A 199 1.87 -10.11 12.76
N VAL A 200 1.79 -9.22 11.74
CA VAL A 200 2.89 -8.39 11.26
C VAL A 200 2.39 -6.97 11.04
N ILE A 201 3.15 -5.98 11.50
CA ILE A 201 2.84 -4.55 11.32
C ILE A 201 3.94 -3.93 10.46
N ILE A 202 3.53 -3.30 9.37
CA ILE A 202 4.41 -2.65 8.41
C ILE A 202 4.11 -1.15 8.44
N VAL A 203 5.10 -0.37 8.88
CA VAL A 203 5.04 1.10 8.85
C VAL A 203 5.74 1.57 7.58
N CYS A 204 5.03 2.33 6.75
CA CYS A 204 5.50 2.84 5.47
C CYS A 204 5.59 4.37 5.54
N PRO A 205 6.69 4.95 6.04
CA PRO A 205 6.87 6.39 6.06
C PRO A 205 7.37 6.89 4.70
N HIS A 206 6.75 7.96 4.20
CA HIS A 206 7.25 8.74 3.07
C HIS A 206 7.99 9.96 3.64
N TRP A 207 9.32 9.96 3.56
CA TRP A 207 10.17 10.93 4.23
C TRP A 207 11.61 10.93 3.71
N GLY A 208 12.41 11.87 4.20
CA GLY A 208 13.85 11.96 3.90
C GLY A 208 14.19 13.18 3.06
N ASP A 209 15.45 13.27 2.71
CA ASP A 209 15.99 14.34 1.90
C ASP A 209 16.27 13.83 0.50
N GLU A 210 15.79 14.51 -0.53
CA GLU A 210 16.05 14.16 -1.92
C GLU A 210 17.55 14.10 -2.22
N TYR A 211 17.94 13.23 -3.14
CA TYR A 211 19.33 13.02 -3.56
C TYR A 211 20.30 12.60 -2.44
N ARG A 212 19.77 12.06 -1.32
CA ARG A 212 20.57 11.50 -0.23
C ARG A 212 20.41 9.99 -0.17
N THR A 213 21.53 9.30 -0.05
CA THR A 213 21.56 7.82 0.06
C THR A 213 21.57 7.33 1.52
N LEU A 214 21.80 8.24 2.47
CA LEU A 214 21.84 7.91 3.90
C LEU A 214 20.70 8.60 4.64
N PRO A 215 20.11 7.93 5.65
CA PRO A 215 19.06 8.51 6.45
C PRO A 215 19.57 9.73 7.24
N ASN A 216 18.75 10.76 7.33
CA ASN A 216 19.03 11.96 8.13
C ASN A 216 18.82 11.70 9.64
N VAL A 217 19.11 12.73 10.47
CA VAL A 217 19.00 12.61 11.94
C VAL A 217 17.56 12.35 12.38
N SER A 218 16.57 12.95 11.75
CA SER A 218 15.16 12.77 12.10
C SER A 218 14.69 11.34 11.80
N GLN A 219 15.11 10.77 10.67
CA GLN A 219 14.81 9.39 10.32
C GLN A 219 15.42 8.37 11.29
N LYS A 220 16.61 8.68 11.85
CA LYS A 220 17.27 7.80 12.83
C LYS A 220 16.66 7.86 14.23
N LYS A 221 15.89 8.90 14.52
CA LYS A 221 15.29 9.11 15.86
C LYS A 221 13.88 8.55 16.00
N LEU A 222 13.17 8.37 14.89
CA LEU A 222 11.83 7.79 14.87
C LEU A 222 11.90 6.26 15.07
#